data_a682725e43ff466d0c17bbaafc492176
#
_entry.id   a682725e43ff466d0c17bbaafc492176
#
_cell.length_a   1.000
_cell.length_b   1.000
_cell.length_c   1.000
_cell.angle_alpha   90.00
_cell.angle_beta   90.00
_cell.angle_gamma   90.00
#
_symmetry.space_group_name_H-M   'P 1'
#
loop_
_entity.id
_entity.type
_entity.pdbx_description
1 polymer ?
#
loop_
_entity_poly.entity_id
_entity_poly.type
_entity_poly.pdbx_seq_one_letter_code
_entity_poly.pdbx_strand_id
1 'polypeptide(L)'
;MLTAQLSRPSKSNTACRRGLIAACAMLTIAASTDTVLASSHREAPFITTVPKVDATDFYMFMSYETGRTDYVTLIANYLPLQAPYGGPNYFSLDPNALYEIHIDNNGDGKEELTFQFRFKNTLKSTALTIGDKSVPIPLIQSGVVNDPRAATLNLNETYTLDVVRGDRRSGTRASVTNATTGTATFDKPVDNIGRKTIADYPAYAAKHIYPINIPGCNLPGKVFVGQRKDPFAVNLGTIFDLVNAPVAVIADPALINAAPNTIDDKNVTTLALEIHKSCLVAGSETVIGGWTSASLRQARLVDPLPKSGHQTADKAGGAWVQVSRLGMPLVNEVVIGLPDKDKFNASKPKDDGQFLNYVTNPTLPALLSVVLNLPGAAPTNLPRNDLVTTFLTGIKGVNQPANVVPAEELRLNTAIAAVPFAQQNRLGIVGNILAKGNDNAGFPNGRRPKDDVVDVSLVAVMGGLCIANGDGNALGFGAACKPSAVPLGQTSLRLHDAVDQAVVPLLPNFPYLANPLGGTR
;
A
#
# COMPACT_ATOMS: atom_id res chain seq x y z
N MET A 1 -52.34 28.97 -59.15
CA MET A 1 -51.55 30.15 -59.58
C MET A 1 -51.51 31.11 -58.39
N LEU A 2 -50.45 31.14 -57.67
CA LEU A 2 -50.06 32.20 -56.76
C LEU A 2 -48.55 32.13 -56.59
N THR A 3 -47.88 33.13 -57.08
CA THR A 3 -46.43 33.37 -57.02
C THR A 3 -46.06 33.93 -55.69
N ALA A 4 -45.16 33.29 -54.97
CA ALA A 4 -44.57 33.82 -53.73
C ALA A 4 -43.21 34.44 -54.05
N GLN A 5 -43.03 35.74 -53.78
CA GLN A 5 -41.81 36.49 -53.89
C GLN A 5 -40.86 36.16 -52.72
N LEU A 6 -39.62 35.83 -53.07
CA LEU A 6 -38.53 35.68 -52.11
C LEU A 6 -37.94 37.06 -51.76
N SER A 7 -38.00 37.49 -50.52
CA SER A 7 -37.26 38.62 -49.96
C SER A 7 -35.89 38.18 -49.46
N ARG A 8 -34.81 38.86 -49.86
CA ARG A 8 -33.43 38.68 -49.41
C ARG A 8 -33.24 39.16 -47.97
N PRO A 9 -32.57 38.41 -47.06
CA PRO A 9 -32.18 38.95 -45.77
C PRO A 9 -30.90 39.78 -45.86
N SER A 10 -30.87 40.87 -45.07
CA SER A 10 -29.80 41.85 -44.95
C SER A 10 -28.56 41.29 -44.28
N LYS A 11 -27.37 41.73 -44.74
CA LYS A 11 -26.09 41.44 -44.13
C LYS A 11 -25.88 42.26 -42.85
N SER A 12 -26.11 41.69 -41.66
CA SER A 12 -25.48 42.19 -40.43
C SER A 12 -25.63 41.10 -39.34
N ASN A 13 -24.51 40.77 -38.70
CA ASN A 13 -24.33 39.91 -37.51
C ASN A 13 -23.43 38.66 -37.66
N THR A 14 -22.39 38.74 -38.49
CA THR A 14 -21.38 37.68 -38.53
C THR A 14 -20.28 37.86 -37.47
N ALA A 15 -20.14 39.03 -36.86
CA ALA A 15 -19.11 39.29 -35.84
C ALA A 15 -19.50 38.82 -34.42
N CYS A 16 -20.80 38.86 -34.10
CA CYS A 16 -21.28 38.50 -32.75
C CYS A 16 -21.37 36.95 -32.54
N ARG A 17 -21.58 36.18 -33.63
CA ARG A 17 -21.63 34.71 -33.55
C ARG A 17 -20.24 34.06 -33.40
N ARG A 18 -19.18 34.69 -33.89
CA ARG A 18 -17.82 34.14 -33.71
C ARG A 18 -17.27 34.38 -32.31
N GLY A 19 -17.67 35.45 -31.64
CA GLY A 19 -17.32 35.72 -30.25
C GLY A 19 -18.00 34.77 -29.24
N LEU A 20 -19.27 34.40 -29.46
CA LEU A 20 -20.00 33.46 -28.58
C LEU A 20 -19.52 32.00 -28.71
N ILE A 21 -19.13 31.58 -29.92
CA ILE A 21 -18.59 30.24 -30.16
C ILE A 21 -17.20 30.10 -29.53
N ALA A 22 -16.36 31.15 -29.60
CA ALA A 22 -15.06 31.16 -28.95
C ALA A 22 -15.16 31.19 -27.40
N ALA A 23 -16.13 31.92 -26.84
CA ALA A 23 -16.38 31.95 -25.40
C ALA A 23 -16.97 30.63 -24.88
N CYS A 24 -17.87 29.97 -25.62
CA CYS A 24 -18.36 28.64 -25.27
C CYS A 24 -17.28 27.55 -25.42
N ALA A 25 -16.37 27.65 -26.41
CA ALA A 25 -15.26 26.71 -26.55
C ALA A 25 -14.20 26.89 -25.45
N MET A 26 -13.98 28.09 -24.92
CA MET A 26 -13.08 28.30 -23.78
C MET A 26 -13.72 27.94 -22.43
N LEU A 27 -15.05 27.99 -22.28
CA LEU A 27 -15.73 27.51 -21.06
C LEU A 27 -15.88 25.98 -21.01
N THR A 28 -15.84 25.27 -22.15
CA THR A 28 -15.87 23.81 -22.19
C THR A 28 -14.51 23.13 -22.01
N ILE A 29 -13.42 23.87 -22.11
CA ILE A 29 -12.05 23.34 -21.83
C ILE A 29 -11.70 23.46 -20.34
N ALA A 30 -12.43 24.24 -19.56
CA ALA A 30 -12.22 24.39 -18.11
C ALA A 30 -13.06 23.44 -17.22
N ALA A 31 -13.81 22.50 -17.81
CA ALA A 31 -14.74 21.64 -17.06
C ALA A 31 -14.59 20.14 -17.29
N SER A 32 -13.41 19.69 -17.73
CA SER A 32 -13.08 18.26 -17.76
C SER A 32 -11.70 18.02 -17.16
N THR A 33 -11.52 18.35 -15.89
CA THR A 33 -10.58 17.62 -15.06
C THR A 33 -11.30 16.37 -14.56
N ASP A 34 -11.54 15.42 -15.46
CA ASP A 34 -11.74 14.04 -15.03
C ASP A 34 -10.43 13.64 -14.37
N THR A 35 -10.43 13.70 -13.02
CA THR A 35 -9.38 13.12 -12.22
C THR A 35 -9.37 11.62 -12.50
N VAL A 36 -8.51 11.19 -13.39
CA VAL A 36 -8.20 9.77 -13.58
C VAL A 36 -7.58 9.29 -12.28
N LEU A 37 -8.38 8.62 -11.47
CA LEU A 37 -7.98 8.03 -10.21
C LEU A 37 -7.31 6.68 -10.50
N ALA A 38 -6.02 6.68 -10.71
CA ALA A 38 -5.23 5.46 -10.76
C ALA A 38 -4.25 5.43 -9.57
N SER A 39 -4.12 4.28 -8.92
CA SER A 39 -3.29 4.04 -7.74
C SER A 39 -2.23 2.99 -8.07
N SER A 40 -1.08 2.96 -7.40
CA SER A 40 -0.14 1.83 -7.45
C SER A 40 -0.78 0.51 -7.00
N HIS A 41 -1.97 0.58 -6.56
CA HIS A 41 -2.91 -0.45 -6.20
C HIS A 41 -3.63 -0.91 -7.47
N ARG A 42 -4.18 -2.12 -7.49
CA ARG A 42 -4.79 -2.75 -8.68
C ARG A 42 -3.76 -3.07 -9.79
N GLU A 43 -2.56 -3.44 -9.38
CA GLU A 43 -1.37 -3.60 -10.24
C GLU A 43 -1.47 -4.80 -11.20
N ALA A 44 -2.32 -5.80 -10.91
CA ALA A 44 -2.46 -7.01 -11.70
C ALA A 44 -3.90 -7.20 -12.23
N PRO A 45 -4.08 -7.85 -13.39
CA PRO A 45 -5.39 -7.98 -14.02
C PRO A 45 -6.44 -8.65 -13.13
N PHE A 46 -6.10 -9.77 -12.47
CA PHE A 46 -7.07 -10.48 -11.62
C PHE A 46 -7.43 -9.69 -10.38
N ILE A 47 -6.44 -9.14 -9.64
CA ILE A 47 -6.69 -8.47 -8.37
C ILE A 47 -7.56 -7.21 -8.56
N THR A 48 -7.49 -6.55 -9.70
CA THR A 48 -8.35 -5.44 -10.09
C THR A 48 -9.85 -5.79 -10.00
N THR A 49 -10.20 -7.06 -10.23
CA THR A 49 -11.60 -7.54 -10.20
C THR A 49 -12.10 -7.86 -8.78
N VAL A 50 -11.20 -7.98 -7.80
CA VAL A 50 -11.49 -8.38 -6.41
C VAL A 50 -10.83 -7.43 -5.38
N PRO A 51 -11.15 -6.13 -5.39
CA PRO A 51 -10.40 -5.11 -4.65
C PRO A 51 -10.37 -5.30 -3.13
N LYS A 52 -11.27 -6.10 -2.54
CA LYS A 52 -11.26 -6.39 -1.10
C LYS A 52 -10.02 -7.16 -0.63
N VAL A 53 -9.36 -7.87 -1.52
CA VAL A 53 -8.15 -8.66 -1.24
C VAL A 53 -6.90 -8.11 -1.91
N ASP A 54 -6.99 -6.91 -2.47
CA ASP A 54 -5.91 -6.17 -3.07
C ASP A 54 -5.03 -5.54 -1.98
N ALA A 55 -3.78 -6.01 -1.87
CA ALA A 55 -2.78 -5.46 -0.95
C ALA A 55 -2.15 -4.21 -1.58
N THR A 56 -2.21 -3.09 -0.87
CA THR A 56 -1.79 -1.80 -1.39
C THR A 56 -0.39 -1.41 -0.94
N ASP A 57 -0.08 -1.69 0.33
CA ASP A 57 1.20 -1.36 0.96
C ASP A 57 1.54 -2.39 2.02
N PHE A 58 2.85 -2.65 2.15
CA PHE A 58 3.42 -3.36 3.26
C PHE A 58 4.52 -2.54 3.90
N TYR A 59 4.45 -2.38 5.23
CA TYR A 59 5.46 -1.71 6.04
C TYR A 59 5.97 -2.67 7.11
N MET A 60 7.27 -2.65 7.33
CA MET A 60 7.95 -3.40 8.38
C MET A 60 9.12 -2.56 8.90
N PHE A 61 9.10 -2.19 10.17
CA PHE A 61 10.11 -1.32 10.74
C PHE A 61 10.22 -1.48 12.26
N MET A 62 11.38 -1.12 12.83
CA MET A 62 11.52 -1.00 14.28
C MET A 62 10.65 0.15 14.79
N SER A 63 9.78 -0.14 15.76
CA SER A 63 8.85 0.84 16.34
C SER A 63 9.59 2.05 16.91
N TYR A 64 9.16 3.24 16.55
CA TYR A 64 9.76 4.50 17.04
C TYR A 64 8.94 5.19 18.13
N GLU A 65 7.84 4.59 18.59
CA GLU A 65 7.10 5.01 19.79
C GLU A 65 7.99 4.88 21.03
N THR A 66 8.00 5.89 21.89
CA THR A 66 8.80 5.90 23.11
C THR A 66 8.46 4.68 24.00
N GLY A 67 9.48 3.95 24.43
CA GLY A 67 9.33 2.71 25.23
C GLY A 67 8.97 1.47 24.41
N ARG A 68 8.94 1.56 23.06
CA ARG A 68 8.62 0.44 22.15
C ARG A 68 9.72 0.16 21.13
N THR A 69 10.93 0.65 21.30
CA THR A 69 12.04 0.54 20.35
C THR A 69 12.57 -0.88 20.14
N ASP A 70 12.21 -1.85 20.99
CA ASP A 70 12.50 -3.29 20.80
C ASP A 70 11.37 -4.06 20.11
N TYR A 71 10.37 -3.35 19.61
CA TYR A 71 9.26 -3.95 18.86
C TYR A 71 9.40 -3.68 17.37
N VAL A 72 8.91 -4.62 16.59
CA VAL A 72 8.73 -4.48 15.15
C VAL A 72 7.27 -4.18 14.89
N THR A 73 7.01 -3.16 14.10
CA THR A 73 5.68 -2.86 13.57
C THR A 73 5.56 -3.43 12.17
N LEU A 74 4.47 -4.18 11.94
CA LEU A 74 4.06 -4.73 10.65
C LEU A 74 2.73 -4.08 10.27
N ILE A 75 2.64 -3.49 9.10
CA ILE A 75 1.40 -2.90 8.59
C ILE A 75 1.15 -3.42 7.19
N ALA A 76 -0.03 -4.01 6.97
CA ALA A 76 -0.51 -4.41 5.67
C ALA A 76 -1.78 -3.63 5.35
N ASN A 77 -1.79 -2.86 4.27
CA ASN A 77 -2.94 -2.13 3.80
C ASN A 77 -3.64 -2.91 2.68
N TYR A 78 -4.97 -2.88 2.69
CA TYR A 78 -5.83 -3.55 1.74
C TYR A 78 -6.98 -2.66 1.29
N LEU A 79 -7.62 -3.06 0.19
CA LEU A 79 -8.81 -2.41 -0.35
C LEU A 79 -8.53 -0.95 -0.73
N PRO A 80 -7.84 -0.74 -1.88
CA PRO A 80 -7.36 0.56 -2.33
C PRO A 80 -8.48 1.54 -2.67
N LEU A 81 -8.11 2.83 -2.74
CA LEU A 81 -8.93 3.90 -3.32
C LEU A 81 -10.29 4.09 -2.64
N GLN A 82 -10.35 3.90 -1.35
CA GLN A 82 -11.56 4.13 -0.59
C GLN A 82 -11.91 5.62 -0.58
N ALA A 83 -12.91 6.01 -1.34
CA ALA A 83 -13.47 7.35 -1.25
C ALA A 83 -14.14 7.53 0.13
N PRO A 84 -13.86 8.60 0.90
CA PRO A 84 -14.43 8.78 2.24
C PRO A 84 -15.96 8.70 2.28
N TYR A 85 -16.63 9.09 1.20
CA TYR A 85 -18.08 9.08 1.01
C TYR A 85 -18.63 7.79 0.36
N GLY A 86 -17.90 6.67 0.43
CA GLY A 86 -18.20 5.41 -0.27
C GLY A 86 -19.32 4.55 0.31
N GLY A 87 -20.20 5.10 1.20
CA GLY A 87 -21.36 4.38 1.73
C GLY A 87 -22.44 4.04 0.69
N PRO A 88 -23.56 3.40 1.11
CA PRO A 88 -23.97 3.11 2.49
C PRO A 88 -23.36 1.88 3.15
N ASN A 89 -22.73 0.96 2.42
CA ASN A 89 -22.16 -0.28 2.97
C ASN A 89 -20.69 -0.15 3.39
N TYR A 90 -19.99 0.91 2.92
CA TYR A 90 -18.59 1.18 3.22
C TYR A 90 -17.62 0.01 2.88
N PHE A 91 -16.44 -0.04 3.51
CA PHE A 91 -15.30 -0.85 3.07
C PHE A 91 -14.99 -2.02 4.01
N SER A 92 -15.98 -2.89 4.26
CA SER A 92 -15.72 -4.15 4.98
C SER A 92 -14.82 -5.09 4.18
N LEU A 93 -13.93 -5.81 4.87
CA LEU A 93 -13.11 -6.84 4.26
C LEU A 93 -13.93 -8.09 3.89
N ASP A 94 -13.37 -8.97 3.04
CA ASP A 94 -14.10 -10.15 2.58
C ASP A 94 -14.07 -11.26 3.65
N PRO A 95 -15.22 -11.68 4.21
CA PRO A 95 -15.29 -12.77 5.19
C PRO A 95 -14.92 -14.14 4.60
N ASN A 96 -14.90 -14.28 3.28
CA ASN A 96 -14.50 -15.51 2.59
C ASN A 96 -13.02 -15.49 2.16
N ALA A 97 -12.28 -14.44 2.51
CA ALA A 97 -10.84 -14.33 2.26
C ALA A 97 -10.01 -14.66 3.50
N LEU A 98 -8.73 -14.90 3.28
CA LEU A 98 -7.71 -15.04 4.30
C LEU A 98 -6.61 -14.02 4.02
N TYR A 99 -6.37 -13.13 4.99
CA TYR A 99 -5.33 -12.10 4.92
C TYR A 99 -4.18 -12.51 5.80
N GLU A 100 -2.95 -12.39 5.32
CA GLU A 100 -1.78 -12.96 5.98
C GLU A 100 -0.60 -12.01 5.93
N ILE A 101 0.16 -11.94 7.04
CA ILE A 101 1.47 -11.32 7.12
C ILE A 101 2.46 -12.43 7.46
N HIS A 102 3.51 -12.56 6.66
CA HIS A 102 4.51 -13.62 6.73
C HIS A 102 5.87 -13.07 7.18
N ILE A 103 6.61 -13.87 7.92
CA ILE A 103 7.98 -13.60 8.34
C ILE A 103 8.87 -14.79 7.96
N ASP A 104 9.91 -14.49 7.18
CA ASP A 104 11.09 -15.33 6.98
C ASP A 104 12.17 -14.86 7.96
N ASN A 105 12.64 -15.73 8.84
CA ASN A 105 13.66 -15.39 9.83
C ASN A 105 14.94 -16.23 9.70
N ASN A 106 15.12 -16.88 8.56
CA ASN A 106 16.31 -17.66 8.25
C ASN A 106 16.90 -17.36 6.84
N GLY A 107 16.19 -16.56 6.02
CA GLY A 107 16.63 -16.08 4.71
C GLY A 107 16.39 -17.07 3.56
N ASP A 108 15.51 -18.07 3.73
CA ASP A 108 15.25 -19.11 2.72
C ASP A 108 14.08 -18.81 1.78
N GLY A 109 13.44 -17.64 1.95
CA GLY A 109 12.28 -17.19 1.14
C GLY A 109 10.99 -17.90 1.50
N LYS A 110 10.92 -18.55 2.69
CA LYS A 110 9.72 -19.19 3.21
C LYS A 110 9.32 -18.60 4.55
N GLU A 111 8.05 -18.73 4.86
CA GLU A 111 7.51 -18.28 6.13
C GLU A 111 7.82 -19.27 7.27
N GLU A 112 8.47 -18.81 8.36
CA GLU A 112 8.50 -19.50 9.67
C GLU A 112 7.38 -19.06 10.57
N LEU A 113 6.87 -17.82 10.38
CA LEU A 113 5.70 -17.33 11.09
C LEU A 113 4.72 -16.71 10.10
N THR A 114 3.44 -16.98 10.33
CA THR A 114 2.36 -16.34 9.58
C THR A 114 1.29 -15.85 10.55
N PHE A 115 0.92 -14.57 10.44
CA PHE A 115 -0.20 -13.97 11.15
C PHE A 115 -1.42 -13.96 10.23
N GLN A 116 -2.47 -14.72 10.59
CA GLN A 116 -3.65 -14.94 9.75
C GLN A 116 -4.85 -14.19 10.32
N PHE A 117 -5.42 -13.28 9.55
CA PHE A 117 -6.64 -12.53 9.88
C PHE A 117 -7.83 -13.11 9.12
N ARG A 118 -8.97 -13.26 9.83
CA ARG A 118 -10.26 -13.67 9.27
C ARG A 118 -11.35 -12.74 9.76
N PHE A 119 -12.23 -12.34 8.88
CA PHE A 119 -13.27 -11.35 9.14
C PHE A 119 -14.65 -11.98 9.21
N LYS A 120 -15.54 -11.36 10.00
CA LYS A 120 -16.93 -11.74 10.11
C LYS A 120 -17.80 -10.50 10.24
N ASN A 121 -18.80 -10.39 9.37
CA ASN A 121 -19.84 -9.37 9.46
C ASN A 121 -21.06 -9.92 10.18
N THR A 122 -21.64 -9.16 11.11
CA THR A 122 -22.84 -9.50 11.87
C THR A 122 -23.86 -8.39 11.73
N LEU A 123 -24.98 -8.71 11.04
CA LEU A 123 -26.12 -7.81 10.87
C LEU A 123 -27.10 -8.03 12.01
N LYS A 124 -27.49 -6.95 12.74
CA LYS A 124 -28.52 -7.00 13.79
C LYS A 124 -29.95 -6.97 13.22
N SER A 125 -30.11 -6.52 11.98
CA SER A 125 -31.43 -6.31 11.35
C SER A 125 -32.29 -5.30 12.11
N THR A 126 -31.70 -4.20 12.58
CA THR A 126 -32.39 -3.13 13.27
C THR A 126 -33.58 -2.66 12.44
N ALA A 127 -34.77 -2.62 13.04
CA ALA A 127 -36.00 -2.23 12.37
C ALA A 127 -36.75 -1.12 13.13
N LEU A 128 -37.56 -0.35 12.42
CA LEU A 128 -38.45 0.65 12.98
C LEU A 128 -39.90 0.22 12.76
N THR A 129 -40.77 0.57 13.71
CA THR A 129 -42.24 0.41 13.54
C THR A 129 -42.78 1.56 12.71
N ILE A 130 -43.26 1.25 11.51
CA ILE A 130 -43.85 2.21 10.56
C ILE A 130 -45.31 1.80 10.35
N GLY A 131 -46.21 2.54 10.90
CA GLY A 131 -47.61 2.13 11.01
C GLY A 131 -47.73 0.90 11.89
N ASP A 132 -48.19 -0.20 11.33
CA ASP A 132 -48.36 -1.52 11.99
C ASP A 132 -47.25 -2.53 11.65
N LYS A 133 -46.21 -2.10 10.90
CA LYS A 133 -45.16 -3.00 10.39
C LYS A 133 -43.78 -2.69 10.96
N SER A 134 -43.05 -3.75 11.25
CA SER A 134 -41.63 -3.67 11.59
C SER A 134 -40.80 -3.71 10.29
N VAL A 135 -40.13 -2.61 9.95
CA VAL A 135 -39.40 -2.43 8.68
C VAL A 135 -37.90 -2.23 9.00
N PRO A 136 -36.99 -3.07 8.45
CA PRO A 136 -35.55 -2.92 8.63
C PRO A 136 -35.02 -1.59 8.05
N ILE A 137 -34.05 -0.97 8.75
CA ILE A 137 -33.41 0.26 8.28
C ILE A 137 -32.41 -0.05 7.16
N PRO A 138 -32.19 0.90 6.21
CA PRO A 138 -31.27 0.71 5.07
C PRO A 138 -29.80 1.01 5.39
N LEU A 139 -29.47 1.45 6.61
CA LEU A 139 -28.13 1.92 7.00
C LEU A 139 -27.43 0.94 7.94
N ILE A 140 -26.09 1.00 8.00
CA ILE A 140 -25.28 0.20 8.92
C ILE A 140 -25.32 0.71 10.36
N GLN A 141 -25.91 1.88 10.61
CA GLN A 141 -26.12 2.47 11.94
C GLN A 141 -27.49 3.16 12.02
N SER A 142 -28.03 3.26 13.23
CA SER A 142 -29.29 3.95 13.51
C SER A 142 -29.11 5.23 14.35
N GLY A 143 -27.87 5.61 14.67
CA GLY A 143 -27.56 6.78 15.49
C GLY A 143 -26.08 6.94 15.74
N VAL A 144 -25.72 7.67 16.79
CA VAL A 144 -24.34 7.97 17.17
C VAL A 144 -23.60 6.70 17.59
N VAL A 145 -22.33 6.58 17.17
CA VAL A 145 -21.43 5.45 17.45
C VAL A 145 -20.22 5.97 18.23
N ASN A 146 -20.16 5.66 19.52
CA ASN A 146 -19.08 6.10 20.41
C ASN A 146 -18.22 4.95 20.92
N ASP A 147 -18.72 3.71 20.85
CA ASP A 147 -18.09 2.52 21.44
C ASP A 147 -18.03 1.39 20.42
N PRO A 148 -17.08 0.44 20.56
CA PRO A 148 -16.90 -0.69 19.64
C PRO A 148 -18.18 -1.49 19.38
N ARG A 149 -19.03 -1.63 20.40
CA ARG A 149 -20.31 -2.36 20.32
C ARG A 149 -21.53 -1.48 20.58
N ALA A 150 -21.49 -0.24 20.08
CA ALA A 150 -22.60 0.70 20.23
C ALA A 150 -23.93 0.03 19.85
N ALA A 151 -24.97 0.27 20.67
CA ALA A 151 -26.31 -0.29 20.42
C ALA A 151 -26.89 0.17 19.08
N THR A 152 -26.47 1.35 18.62
CA THR A 152 -26.85 1.97 17.36
C THR A 152 -26.22 1.36 16.11
N LEU A 153 -25.20 0.51 16.25
CA LEU A 153 -24.63 -0.24 15.13
C LEU A 153 -25.61 -1.32 14.67
N ASN A 154 -25.97 -1.29 13.39
CA ASN A 154 -26.77 -2.31 12.73
C ASN A 154 -25.89 -3.40 12.08
N LEU A 155 -24.67 -3.04 11.67
CA LEU A 155 -23.66 -3.96 11.15
C LEU A 155 -22.37 -3.83 11.97
N ASN A 156 -21.87 -4.96 12.49
CA ASN A 156 -20.59 -5.06 13.17
C ASN A 156 -19.64 -5.95 12.36
N GLU A 157 -18.41 -5.48 12.19
CA GLU A 157 -17.32 -6.29 11.65
C GLU A 157 -16.37 -6.69 12.80
N THR A 158 -16.07 -7.97 12.88
CA THR A 158 -15.12 -8.53 13.85
C THR A 158 -14.06 -9.34 13.12
N TYR A 159 -12.94 -9.59 13.79
CA TYR A 159 -11.89 -10.44 13.25
C TYR A 159 -11.28 -11.35 14.31
N THR A 160 -10.69 -12.44 13.83
CA THR A 160 -9.78 -13.31 14.60
C THR A 160 -8.38 -13.16 14.04
N LEU A 161 -7.38 -13.40 14.89
CA LEU A 161 -5.97 -13.41 14.54
C LEU A 161 -5.36 -14.70 15.06
N ASP A 162 -4.77 -15.48 14.16
CA ASP A 162 -4.00 -16.67 14.52
C ASP A 162 -2.52 -16.46 14.17
N VAL A 163 -1.62 -17.05 14.94
CA VAL A 163 -0.22 -17.25 14.57
C VAL A 163 -0.02 -18.69 14.12
N VAL A 164 0.61 -18.90 12.97
CA VAL A 164 1.02 -20.20 12.44
C VAL A 164 2.54 -20.25 12.43
N ARG A 165 3.12 -21.28 13.04
CA ARG A 165 4.55 -21.54 13.04
C ARG A 165 4.88 -22.66 12.06
N GLY A 166 5.84 -22.43 11.17
CA GLY A 166 6.13 -23.25 10.00
C GLY A 166 5.23 -22.91 8.82
N ASP A 167 5.07 -23.81 7.86
CA ASP A 167 4.26 -23.58 6.65
C ASP A 167 2.84 -23.09 6.98
N ARG A 168 2.43 -22.02 6.35
CA ARG A 168 1.17 -21.30 6.62
C ARG A 168 -0.11 -22.15 6.46
N ARG A 169 -0.05 -23.30 5.80
CA ARG A 169 -1.21 -24.20 5.60
C ARG A 169 -1.18 -25.44 6.49
N SER A 170 0.01 -25.97 6.77
CA SER A 170 0.21 -27.22 7.52
C SER A 170 0.91 -27.06 8.86
N GLY A 171 1.46 -25.88 9.15
CA GLY A 171 2.16 -25.58 10.41
C GLY A 171 1.24 -25.53 11.65
N THR A 172 1.86 -25.32 12.81
CA THR A 172 1.16 -25.29 14.09
C THR A 172 0.45 -23.94 14.27
N ARG A 173 -0.88 -23.96 14.30
CA ARG A 173 -1.73 -22.78 14.47
C ARG A 173 -2.13 -22.60 15.94
N ALA A 174 -2.10 -21.36 16.41
CA ALA A 174 -2.60 -20.98 17.73
C ALA A 174 -3.25 -19.59 17.67
N SER A 175 -4.36 -19.42 18.41
CA SER A 175 -5.11 -18.16 18.41
C SER A 175 -4.45 -17.12 19.29
N VAL A 176 -4.31 -15.91 18.74
CA VAL A 176 -3.90 -14.71 19.47
C VAL A 176 -5.09 -14.21 20.29
N THR A 177 -4.85 -13.78 21.53
CA THR A 177 -5.89 -13.31 22.42
C THR A 177 -5.64 -11.88 22.88
N ASN A 178 -6.70 -11.16 23.18
CA ASN A 178 -6.64 -9.87 23.84
C ASN A 178 -6.02 -10.05 25.24
N ALA A 179 -4.93 -9.36 25.53
CA ALA A 179 -4.19 -9.51 26.78
C ALA A 179 -4.98 -9.03 28.01
N THR A 180 -5.99 -8.18 27.82
CA THR A 180 -6.83 -7.67 28.91
C THR A 180 -8.03 -8.57 29.18
N THR A 181 -8.69 -9.09 28.13
CA THR A 181 -9.96 -9.82 28.27
C THR A 181 -9.84 -11.32 28.04
N GLY A 182 -8.73 -11.80 27.46
CA GLY A 182 -8.53 -13.20 27.09
C GLY A 182 -9.32 -13.65 25.85
N THR A 183 -10.10 -12.77 25.22
CA THR A 183 -10.92 -13.12 24.04
C THR A 183 -10.06 -13.25 22.78
N ALA A 184 -10.41 -14.19 21.89
CA ALA A 184 -9.76 -14.38 20.59
C ALA A 184 -10.47 -13.66 19.43
N THR A 185 -11.50 -12.87 19.73
CA THR A 185 -12.25 -12.09 18.75
C THR A 185 -12.13 -10.61 19.08
N PHE A 186 -11.87 -9.82 18.07
CA PHE A 186 -11.64 -8.37 18.15
C PHE A 186 -12.71 -7.65 17.34
N ASP A 187 -13.16 -6.49 17.83
CA ASP A 187 -14.04 -5.61 17.06
C ASP A 187 -13.20 -4.71 16.15
N LYS A 188 -13.64 -4.55 14.88
CA LYS A 188 -13.08 -3.57 13.95
C LYS A 188 -13.91 -2.29 14.03
N PRO A 189 -13.30 -1.08 14.09
CA PRO A 189 -14.06 0.16 14.00
C PRO A 189 -14.78 0.24 12.66
N VAL A 190 -15.99 0.79 12.65
CA VAL A 190 -16.62 1.20 11.39
C VAL A 190 -15.81 2.32 10.76
N ASP A 191 -15.92 2.46 9.45
CA ASP A 191 -15.22 3.50 8.70
C ASP A 191 -15.67 4.90 9.15
N ASN A 192 -14.88 5.91 8.83
CA ASN A 192 -15.18 7.30 9.21
C ASN A 192 -16.36 7.85 8.39
N ILE A 193 -17.58 7.50 8.80
CA ILE A 193 -18.83 7.89 8.15
C ILE A 193 -19.01 9.42 8.16
N GLY A 194 -18.60 10.08 9.24
CA GLY A 194 -18.69 11.50 9.41
C GLY A 194 -19.09 11.92 10.83
N ARG A 195 -18.95 13.21 11.13
CA ARG A 195 -19.03 13.77 12.49
C ARG A 195 -20.41 13.62 13.18
N LYS A 196 -21.49 13.49 12.43
CA LYS A 196 -22.82 13.25 13.02
C LYS A 196 -22.91 11.84 13.61
N THR A 197 -22.30 10.86 12.96
CA THR A 197 -22.29 9.47 13.42
C THR A 197 -21.19 9.24 14.45
N ILE A 198 -19.97 9.74 14.19
CA ILE A 198 -18.79 9.60 15.06
C ILE A 198 -18.18 10.98 15.25
N ALA A 199 -18.47 11.62 16.37
CA ALA A 199 -18.07 13.00 16.63
C ALA A 199 -16.55 13.16 16.71
N ASP A 200 -15.86 12.18 17.32
CA ASP A 200 -14.41 12.11 17.47
C ASP A 200 -13.93 10.73 16.99
N TYR A 201 -13.59 10.63 15.70
CA TYR A 201 -13.11 9.37 15.12
C TYR A 201 -11.77 8.92 15.71
N PRO A 202 -10.77 9.78 15.94
CA PRO A 202 -9.53 9.41 16.62
C PRO A 202 -9.75 8.71 17.96
N ALA A 203 -10.58 9.28 18.85
CA ALA A 203 -10.90 8.70 20.14
C ALA A 203 -11.69 7.39 20.02
N TYR A 204 -12.61 7.29 19.07
CA TYR A 204 -13.34 6.06 18.77
C TYR A 204 -12.40 4.96 18.27
N ALA A 205 -11.54 5.25 17.29
CA ALA A 205 -10.61 4.29 16.71
C ALA A 205 -9.57 3.80 17.74
N ALA A 206 -9.11 4.68 18.66
CA ALA A 206 -8.18 4.32 19.72
C ALA A 206 -8.70 3.21 20.64
N LYS A 207 -10.03 3.09 20.84
CA LYS A 207 -10.66 2.01 21.60
C LYS A 207 -10.52 0.63 20.93
N HIS A 208 -10.07 0.58 19.68
CA HIS A 208 -9.84 -0.65 18.91
C HIS A 208 -8.34 -0.98 18.76
N ILE A 209 -7.48 -0.31 19.52
CA ILE A 209 -6.08 -0.72 19.67
C ILE A 209 -6.03 -1.68 20.86
N TYR A 210 -5.79 -2.96 20.57
CA TYR A 210 -5.82 -4.00 21.59
C TYR A 210 -4.41 -4.47 21.95
N PRO A 211 -4.07 -4.57 23.25
CA PRO A 211 -2.92 -5.35 23.68
C PRO A 211 -3.21 -6.83 23.42
N ILE A 212 -2.22 -7.57 22.92
CA ILE A 212 -2.40 -8.97 22.53
C ILE A 212 -1.33 -9.87 23.13
N ASN A 213 -1.75 -11.10 23.49
CA ASN A 213 -0.87 -12.22 23.79
C ASN A 213 -0.74 -13.10 22.54
N ILE A 214 0.48 -13.23 22.04
CA ILE A 214 0.80 -14.08 20.90
C ILE A 214 1.39 -15.37 21.43
N PRO A 215 0.79 -16.55 21.16
CA PRO A 215 1.32 -17.83 21.60
C PRO A 215 2.76 -18.05 21.19
N GLY A 216 3.61 -18.42 22.15
CA GLY A 216 5.04 -18.60 21.95
C GLY A 216 5.88 -17.30 21.96
N CYS A 217 5.28 -16.15 22.28
CA CYS A 217 5.96 -14.89 22.55
C CYS A 217 5.86 -14.54 24.04
N ASN A 218 6.95 -14.05 24.64
CA ASN A 218 7.00 -13.77 26.07
C ASN A 218 6.44 -12.40 26.46
N LEU A 219 6.35 -11.48 25.50
CA LEU A 219 5.93 -10.09 25.73
C LEU A 219 4.69 -9.77 24.90
N PRO A 220 3.74 -9.00 25.47
CA PRO A 220 2.53 -8.62 24.76
C PRO A 220 2.82 -7.67 23.62
N GLY A 221 2.11 -7.87 22.52
CA GLY A 221 2.09 -6.96 21.35
C GLY A 221 0.89 -6.02 21.36
N LYS A 222 0.69 -5.33 20.22
CA LYS A 222 -0.53 -4.57 19.93
C LYS A 222 -1.10 -5.00 18.57
N VAL A 223 -2.42 -4.91 18.41
CA VAL A 223 -3.11 -5.06 17.12
C VAL A 223 -4.10 -3.93 16.92
N PHE A 224 -4.19 -3.45 15.70
CA PHE A 224 -5.23 -2.56 15.21
C PHE A 224 -5.66 -3.02 13.81
N VAL A 225 -6.96 -3.11 13.58
CA VAL A 225 -7.51 -3.28 12.23
C VAL A 225 -8.58 -2.23 12.02
N GLY A 226 -8.47 -1.42 10.95
CA GLY A 226 -9.46 -0.39 10.67
C GLY A 226 -9.03 0.54 9.53
N GLN A 227 -9.96 1.41 9.14
CA GLN A 227 -9.70 2.39 8.10
C GLN A 227 -8.63 3.41 8.54
N ARG A 228 -7.70 3.74 7.64
CA ARG A 228 -6.70 4.81 7.78
C ARG A 228 -6.65 5.64 6.49
N LYS A 229 -6.13 6.87 6.58
CA LYS A 229 -5.74 7.64 5.41
C LYS A 229 -4.65 6.86 4.66
N ASP A 230 -4.75 6.77 3.36
CA ASP A 230 -3.70 6.16 2.55
C ASP A 230 -2.39 6.94 2.74
N PRO A 231 -1.32 6.33 3.27
CA PRO A 231 -0.08 7.04 3.59
C PRO A 231 0.84 7.22 2.39
N PHE A 232 0.54 6.60 1.25
CA PHE A 232 1.43 6.57 0.11
C PHE A 232 1.53 7.97 -0.53
N ALA A 233 2.77 8.42 -0.73
CA ALA A 233 3.08 9.68 -1.40
C ALA A 233 3.48 9.38 -2.84
N VAL A 234 2.68 9.85 -3.81
CA VAL A 234 2.90 9.52 -5.22
C VAL A 234 2.15 10.44 -6.18
N ASN A 235 2.80 10.80 -7.27
CA ASN A 235 2.16 11.43 -8.43
C ASN A 235 1.67 10.36 -9.41
N LEU A 236 0.71 9.59 -8.97
CA LEU A 236 0.35 8.32 -9.56
C LEU A 236 -0.20 8.41 -10.98
N GLY A 237 -1.10 9.38 -11.24
CA GLY A 237 -1.64 9.58 -12.58
C GLY A 237 -0.56 9.89 -13.60
N THR A 238 0.42 10.70 -13.21
CA THR A 238 1.59 11.04 -14.03
C THR A 238 2.47 9.81 -14.30
N ILE A 239 2.70 8.95 -13.29
CA ILE A 239 3.52 7.75 -13.47
C ILE A 239 2.92 6.81 -14.49
N PHE A 240 1.61 6.52 -14.40
CA PHE A 240 0.95 5.61 -15.34
C PHE A 240 0.54 6.24 -16.68
N ASP A 241 0.59 7.56 -16.81
CA ASP A 241 0.52 8.25 -18.11
C ASP A 241 1.93 8.39 -18.72
N LEU A 242 2.64 7.26 -18.85
CA LEU A 242 4.01 7.18 -19.41
C LEU A 242 5.00 8.16 -18.75
N VAL A 243 4.89 8.34 -17.44
CA VAL A 243 5.71 9.31 -16.68
C VAL A 243 5.63 10.71 -17.31
N ASN A 244 4.41 11.21 -17.47
CA ASN A 244 4.12 12.51 -18.09
C ASN A 244 4.56 13.69 -17.19
N ALA A 245 5.82 13.68 -16.78
CA ALA A 245 6.45 14.75 -16.00
C ALA A 245 7.64 15.31 -16.75
N PRO A 246 7.78 16.65 -16.86
CA PRO A 246 8.95 17.26 -17.49
C PRO A 246 10.25 16.85 -16.77
N VAL A 247 11.28 16.47 -17.51
CA VAL A 247 12.62 16.15 -16.97
C VAL A 247 13.15 17.28 -16.08
N ALA A 248 12.90 18.54 -16.47
CA ALA A 248 13.27 19.70 -15.68
C ALA A 248 12.60 19.74 -14.28
N VAL A 249 11.46 19.07 -14.11
CA VAL A 249 10.81 18.93 -12.79
C VAL A 249 11.42 17.78 -12.03
N ILE A 250 11.38 16.56 -12.59
CA ILE A 250 11.78 15.34 -11.89
C ILE A 250 13.28 15.25 -11.57
N ALA A 251 14.11 16.11 -12.15
CA ALA A 251 15.55 16.18 -11.91
C ALA A 251 15.97 17.41 -11.06
N ASP A 252 15.07 18.31 -10.72
CA ASP A 252 15.34 19.52 -9.93
C ASP A 252 14.92 19.31 -8.45
N PRO A 253 15.87 19.17 -7.52
CA PRO A 253 15.56 18.97 -6.09
C PRO A 253 14.71 20.09 -5.46
N ALA A 254 14.65 21.30 -6.06
CA ALA A 254 13.80 22.36 -5.58
C ALA A 254 12.30 22.12 -5.85
N LEU A 255 11.99 21.20 -6.77
CA LEU A 255 10.64 20.88 -7.22
C LEU A 255 10.09 19.54 -6.67
N ILE A 256 10.69 19.00 -5.61
CA ILE A 256 10.33 17.70 -5.04
C ILE A 256 8.88 17.61 -4.51
N ASN A 257 8.20 18.73 -4.39
CA ASN A 257 6.80 18.81 -3.96
C ASN A 257 6.00 19.76 -4.86
N ALA A 258 6.30 19.75 -6.15
CA ALA A 258 5.64 20.61 -7.13
C ALA A 258 4.32 20.05 -7.68
N ALA A 259 4.03 18.76 -7.44
CA ALA A 259 2.80 18.10 -7.84
C ALA A 259 1.93 17.73 -6.63
N PRO A 260 0.60 17.63 -6.79
CA PRO A 260 -0.27 17.11 -5.74
C PRO A 260 -0.09 15.59 -5.58
N ASN A 261 -0.18 15.09 -4.35
CA ASN A 261 -0.36 13.67 -4.11
C ASN A 261 -1.74 13.24 -4.61
N THR A 262 -1.80 12.44 -5.66
CA THR A 262 -3.05 12.12 -6.38
C THR A 262 -3.99 11.18 -5.61
N ILE A 263 -3.51 10.55 -4.52
CA ILE A 263 -4.34 9.71 -3.63
C ILE A 263 -4.58 10.33 -2.26
N ASP A 264 -4.40 11.62 -2.17
CA ASP A 264 -4.50 12.36 -0.90
C ASP A 264 -5.93 12.45 -0.35
N ASP A 265 -6.91 12.21 -1.18
CA ASP A 265 -8.33 12.13 -0.83
C ASP A 265 -8.83 10.69 -0.60
N LYS A 266 -7.93 9.70 -0.49
CA LYS A 266 -8.27 8.27 -0.35
C LYS A 266 -7.93 7.72 1.03
N ASN A 267 -8.69 6.71 1.43
CA ASN A 267 -8.44 5.86 2.58
C ASN A 267 -8.10 4.42 2.14
N VAL A 268 -7.58 3.64 3.07
CA VAL A 268 -7.31 2.19 2.95
C VAL A 268 -7.78 1.48 4.22
N THR A 269 -7.90 0.14 4.18
CA THR A 269 -8.09 -0.67 5.39
C THR A 269 -6.75 -1.24 5.83
N THR A 270 -6.35 -0.92 7.05
CA THR A 270 -5.06 -1.24 7.64
C THR A 270 -5.17 -2.42 8.61
N LEU A 271 -4.27 -3.39 8.48
CA LEU A 271 -3.97 -4.44 9.45
C LEU A 271 -2.62 -4.11 10.07
N ALA A 272 -2.58 -3.66 11.32
CA ALA A 272 -1.35 -3.27 12.01
C ALA A 272 -1.08 -4.20 13.19
N LEU A 273 0.16 -4.70 13.29
CA LEU A 273 0.68 -5.48 14.40
C LEU A 273 1.94 -4.83 14.94
N GLU A 274 2.12 -4.86 16.25
CA GLU A 274 3.38 -4.53 16.90
C GLU A 274 3.81 -5.70 17.77
N ILE A 275 5.00 -6.27 17.51
CA ILE A 275 5.48 -7.52 18.08
C ILE A 275 6.90 -7.33 18.58
N HIS A 276 7.23 -7.82 19.79
CA HIS A 276 8.59 -7.75 20.30
C HIS A 276 9.55 -8.55 19.40
N LYS A 277 10.68 -7.93 19.00
CA LYS A 277 11.62 -8.50 18.03
C LYS A 277 12.08 -9.93 18.36
N SER A 278 12.25 -10.27 19.64
CA SER A 278 12.64 -11.62 20.06
C SER A 278 11.65 -12.72 19.68
N CYS A 279 10.42 -12.37 19.33
CA CYS A 279 9.42 -13.31 18.84
C CYS A 279 9.53 -13.59 17.33
N LEU A 280 10.21 -12.73 16.60
CA LEU A 280 10.30 -12.76 15.14
C LEU A 280 11.66 -13.32 14.65
N VAL A 281 12.74 -13.04 15.38
CA VAL A 281 14.09 -13.48 15.01
C VAL A 281 14.36 -14.94 15.38
N ALA A 282 15.29 -15.59 14.67
CA ALA A 282 15.73 -16.95 14.94
C ALA A 282 17.22 -17.00 15.34
N GLY A 283 17.52 -17.52 16.54
CA GLY A 283 18.90 -17.65 17.01
C GLY A 283 19.65 -16.33 17.06
N SER A 284 20.78 -16.23 16.35
CA SER A 284 21.60 -15.01 16.23
C SER A 284 21.31 -14.19 14.97
N GLU A 285 20.42 -14.65 14.08
CA GLU A 285 20.05 -13.88 12.89
C GLU A 285 19.21 -12.66 13.31
N THR A 286 19.62 -11.49 12.89
CA THR A 286 18.95 -10.23 13.21
C THR A 286 18.14 -9.68 12.05
N VAL A 287 18.34 -10.22 10.85
CA VAL A 287 17.60 -9.81 9.65
C VAL A 287 16.41 -10.72 9.48
N ILE A 288 15.23 -10.11 9.31
CA ILE A 288 14.00 -10.82 8.98
C ILE A 288 13.49 -10.33 7.62
N GLY A 289 12.95 -11.25 6.83
CA GLY A 289 12.16 -10.97 5.64
C GLY A 289 10.67 -10.92 5.98
N GLY A 290 9.88 -10.14 5.23
CA GLY A 290 8.46 -10.10 5.43
C GLY A 290 7.69 -9.69 4.18
N TRP A 291 6.48 -10.20 4.05
CA TRP A 291 5.51 -9.85 3.01
C TRP A 291 4.08 -10.05 3.49
N THR A 292 3.14 -9.46 2.78
CA THR A 292 1.73 -9.72 2.99
C THR A 292 1.14 -10.47 1.81
N SER A 293 0.09 -11.25 2.06
CA SER A 293 -0.68 -11.90 1.00
C SER A 293 -2.16 -12.02 1.36
N ALA A 294 -3.00 -12.13 0.33
CA ALA A 294 -4.39 -12.51 0.50
C ALA A 294 -4.72 -13.73 -0.35
N SER A 295 -5.60 -14.59 0.18
CA SER A 295 -6.06 -15.79 -0.48
C SER A 295 -7.59 -15.85 -0.53
N LEU A 296 -8.12 -16.34 -1.66
CA LEU A 296 -9.53 -16.67 -1.85
C LEU A 296 -9.71 -18.19 -1.90
N ARG A 297 -10.94 -18.64 -1.74
CA ARG A 297 -11.28 -20.04 -2.03
C ARG A 297 -11.27 -20.30 -3.53
N GLN A 298 -10.83 -21.48 -3.93
CA GLN A 298 -10.69 -21.89 -5.34
C GLN A 298 -11.99 -21.77 -6.15
N ALA A 299 -13.13 -22.05 -5.53
CA ALA A 299 -14.43 -21.93 -6.16
C ALA A 299 -15.30 -20.92 -5.40
N ARG A 300 -16.01 -20.08 -6.17
CA ARG A 300 -17.04 -19.16 -5.69
C ARG A 300 -18.28 -19.32 -6.56
N LEU A 301 -19.40 -19.66 -5.93
CA LEU A 301 -20.70 -19.81 -6.56
C LEU A 301 -21.60 -18.66 -6.13
N VAL A 302 -21.99 -17.83 -7.07
CA VAL A 302 -22.95 -16.74 -6.82
C VAL A 302 -24.35 -17.34 -6.67
N ASP A 303 -25.04 -16.98 -5.58
CA ASP A 303 -26.42 -17.47 -5.35
C ASP A 303 -27.40 -16.66 -6.22
N PRO A 304 -28.13 -17.31 -7.15
CA PRO A 304 -29.10 -16.61 -7.99
C PRO A 304 -30.36 -16.14 -7.23
N LEU A 305 -30.58 -16.66 -6.02
CA LEU A 305 -31.71 -16.33 -5.16
C LEU A 305 -31.23 -16.07 -3.72
N PRO A 306 -30.50 -14.94 -3.49
CA PRO A 306 -29.94 -14.68 -2.18
C PRO A 306 -31.09 -14.47 -1.15
N LYS A 307 -30.92 -15.07 0.02
CA LYS A 307 -31.80 -14.86 1.16
C LYS A 307 -31.50 -13.50 1.81
N SER A 308 -32.47 -12.98 2.57
CA SER A 308 -32.23 -11.78 3.37
C SER A 308 -31.08 -12.00 4.37
N GLY A 309 -30.22 -10.99 4.53
CA GLY A 309 -29.02 -11.00 5.36
C GLY A 309 -27.92 -10.15 4.75
N HIS A 310 -26.72 -10.18 5.36
CA HIS A 310 -25.55 -9.48 4.88
C HIS A 310 -24.56 -10.49 4.27
N GLN A 311 -24.14 -10.27 3.03
CA GLN A 311 -23.15 -11.11 2.32
C GLN A 311 -23.54 -12.60 2.20
N THR A 312 -24.76 -12.89 1.83
CA THR A 312 -25.27 -14.26 1.62
C THR A 312 -25.29 -14.68 0.15
N ALA A 313 -24.81 -13.82 -0.74
CA ALA A 313 -24.98 -13.97 -2.19
C ALA A 313 -24.06 -15.01 -2.82
N ASP A 314 -23.14 -15.61 -2.08
CA ASP A 314 -22.23 -16.62 -2.63
C ASP A 314 -21.87 -17.74 -1.65
N LYS A 315 -21.38 -18.85 -2.21
CA LYS A 315 -20.74 -19.94 -1.48
C LYS A 315 -19.31 -20.09 -2.01
N ALA A 316 -18.35 -20.09 -1.10
CA ALA A 316 -16.95 -20.30 -1.42
C ALA A 316 -16.45 -21.64 -0.90
N GLY A 317 -15.61 -22.35 -1.67
CA GLY A 317 -15.09 -23.66 -1.30
C GLY A 317 -13.81 -24.05 -2.04
N GLY A 318 -13.25 -25.20 -1.69
CA GLY A 318 -11.99 -25.69 -2.24
C GLY A 318 -10.76 -25.23 -1.43
N ALA A 319 -9.58 -25.34 -2.02
CA ALA A 319 -8.31 -24.90 -1.43
C ALA A 319 -8.24 -23.36 -1.31
N TRP A 320 -7.33 -22.90 -0.45
CA TRP A 320 -6.94 -21.49 -0.43
C TRP A 320 -5.97 -21.23 -1.60
N VAL A 321 -6.28 -20.24 -2.43
CA VAL A 321 -5.47 -19.78 -3.56
C VAL A 321 -5.01 -18.37 -3.27
N GLN A 322 -3.69 -18.15 -3.23
CA GLN A 322 -3.13 -16.82 -3.09
C GLN A 322 -3.41 -16.01 -4.37
N VAL A 323 -3.92 -14.80 -4.20
CA VAL A 323 -4.33 -13.92 -5.31
C VAL A 323 -3.71 -12.52 -5.22
N SER A 324 -3.06 -12.22 -4.10
CA SER A 324 -2.32 -10.97 -3.88
C SER A 324 -1.09 -11.25 -3.04
N ARG A 325 0.02 -10.58 -3.37
CA ARG A 325 1.28 -10.62 -2.64
C ARG A 325 2.00 -9.28 -2.76
N LEU A 326 2.55 -8.81 -1.65
CA LEU A 326 3.35 -7.60 -1.61
C LEU A 326 4.43 -7.71 -0.53
N GLY A 327 5.70 -7.61 -0.91
CA GLY A 327 6.84 -7.49 -0.02
C GLY A 327 7.51 -6.13 -0.22
N MET A 328 8.38 -6.02 -1.23
CA MET A 328 9.00 -4.75 -1.63
C MET A 328 8.00 -3.86 -2.37
N PRO A 329 7.99 -2.55 -2.09
CA PRO A 329 7.12 -1.61 -2.81
C PRO A 329 7.47 -1.55 -4.30
N LEU A 330 6.46 -1.33 -5.13
CA LEU A 330 6.54 -1.04 -6.56
C LEU A 330 7.02 -2.20 -7.46
N VAL A 331 7.34 -3.39 -6.90
CA VAL A 331 7.88 -4.49 -7.72
C VAL A 331 6.84 -5.00 -8.71
N ASN A 332 5.64 -5.36 -8.25
CA ASN A 332 4.60 -5.85 -9.15
C ASN A 332 4.00 -4.74 -10.03
N GLU A 333 4.08 -3.49 -9.60
CA GLU A 333 3.54 -2.33 -10.34
C GLU A 333 4.39 -1.96 -11.56
N VAL A 334 5.72 -1.87 -11.38
CA VAL A 334 6.60 -1.28 -12.42
C VAL A 334 7.84 -2.14 -12.77
N VAL A 335 8.10 -3.25 -12.08
CA VAL A 335 9.22 -4.16 -12.38
C VAL A 335 8.72 -5.40 -13.12
N ILE A 336 7.72 -6.09 -12.57
CA ILE A 336 7.16 -7.30 -13.18
C ILE A 336 6.38 -6.94 -14.45
N GLY A 337 6.68 -7.62 -15.55
CA GLY A 337 5.98 -7.41 -16.83
C GLY A 337 4.51 -7.83 -16.76
N LEU A 338 3.65 -7.12 -17.49
CA LEU A 338 2.19 -7.30 -17.48
C LEU A 338 1.72 -8.77 -17.64
N PRO A 339 2.34 -9.62 -18.48
CA PRO A 339 1.92 -11.01 -18.62
C PRO A 339 2.11 -11.87 -17.35
N ASP A 340 3.03 -11.49 -16.47
CA ASP A 340 3.40 -12.29 -15.31
C ASP A 340 2.91 -11.72 -13.97
N LYS A 341 2.18 -10.60 -13.95
CA LYS A 341 1.72 -9.94 -12.72
C LYS A 341 0.79 -10.82 -11.87
N ASP A 342 -0.18 -11.48 -12.47
CA ASP A 342 -1.06 -12.44 -11.76
C ASP A 342 -0.28 -13.68 -11.27
N LYS A 343 0.70 -14.14 -12.06
CA LYS A 343 1.59 -15.23 -11.68
C LYS A 343 2.47 -14.84 -10.49
N PHE A 344 2.96 -13.60 -10.45
CA PHE A 344 3.70 -13.06 -9.32
C PHE A 344 2.83 -13.06 -8.05
N ASN A 345 1.60 -12.53 -8.13
CA ASN A 345 0.64 -12.53 -7.03
C ASN A 345 0.31 -13.94 -6.51
N ALA A 346 0.32 -14.94 -7.37
CA ALA A 346 0.06 -16.35 -7.01
C ALA A 346 1.29 -17.10 -6.50
N SER A 347 2.50 -16.56 -6.69
CA SER A 347 3.77 -17.23 -6.35
C SER A 347 4.20 -16.97 -4.90
N LYS A 348 5.07 -17.84 -4.37
CA LYS A 348 5.76 -17.63 -3.08
C LYS A 348 7.17 -17.02 -3.32
N PRO A 349 7.71 -16.23 -2.37
CA PRO A 349 9.03 -15.59 -2.51
C PRO A 349 10.14 -16.58 -2.87
N LYS A 350 10.16 -17.78 -2.29
CA LYS A 350 11.15 -18.84 -2.61
C LYS A 350 11.23 -19.24 -4.10
N ASP A 351 10.18 -18.93 -4.87
CA ASP A 351 10.06 -19.28 -6.29
C ASP A 351 10.39 -18.10 -7.23
N ASP A 352 10.86 -16.95 -6.70
CA ASP A 352 11.06 -15.71 -7.46
C ASP A 352 12.20 -15.73 -8.47
N GLY A 353 13.05 -16.77 -8.43
CA GLY A 353 14.00 -17.02 -9.51
C GLY A 353 13.38 -17.04 -10.91
N GLN A 354 12.07 -17.38 -11.02
CA GLN A 354 11.32 -17.34 -12.28
C GLN A 354 11.11 -15.92 -12.83
N PHE A 355 11.25 -14.88 -12.00
CA PHE A 355 11.09 -13.47 -12.38
C PHE A 355 12.43 -12.72 -12.46
N LEU A 356 13.55 -13.40 -12.27
CA LEU A 356 14.88 -12.80 -12.16
C LEU A 356 15.22 -11.86 -13.33
N ASN A 357 14.78 -12.18 -14.54
CA ASN A 357 15.05 -11.36 -15.72
C ASN A 357 14.45 -9.95 -15.63
N TYR A 358 13.32 -9.77 -14.94
CA TYR A 358 12.73 -8.44 -14.75
C TYR A 358 13.57 -7.54 -13.85
N VAL A 359 14.38 -8.13 -12.97
CA VAL A 359 15.27 -7.43 -12.05
C VAL A 359 16.66 -7.23 -12.66
N THR A 360 17.22 -8.27 -13.29
CA THR A 360 18.57 -8.19 -13.91
C THR A 360 18.61 -7.37 -15.19
N ASN A 361 17.48 -7.31 -15.91
CA ASN A 361 17.34 -6.62 -17.20
C ASN A 361 16.03 -5.77 -17.22
N PRO A 362 15.91 -4.78 -16.31
CA PRO A 362 14.66 -4.06 -16.13
C PRO A 362 14.26 -3.25 -17.36
N THR A 363 12.99 -3.29 -17.73
CA THR A 363 12.45 -2.52 -18.85
C THR A 363 12.17 -1.07 -18.49
N LEU A 364 11.91 -0.75 -17.22
CA LEU A 364 11.53 0.59 -16.78
C LEU A 364 12.56 1.68 -17.15
N PRO A 365 13.89 1.50 -16.91
CA PRO A 365 14.87 2.50 -17.31
C PRO A 365 14.89 2.77 -18.83
N ALA A 366 14.70 1.73 -19.64
CA ALA A 366 14.63 1.85 -21.08
C ALA A 366 13.36 2.59 -21.53
N LEU A 367 12.21 2.29 -20.92
CA LEU A 367 10.96 3.02 -21.16
C LEU A 367 11.09 4.48 -20.77
N LEU A 368 11.66 4.80 -19.61
CA LEU A 368 11.92 6.18 -19.18
C LEU A 368 12.80 6.93 -20.18
N SER A 369 13.83 6.27 -20.74
CA SER A 369 14.67 6.87 -21.79
C SER A 369 13.87 7.25 -23.03
N VAL A 370 12.87 6.44 -23.42
CA VAL A 370 12.01 6.72 -24.59
C VAL A 370 10.99 7.79 -24.28
N VAL A 371 10.20 7.63 -23.20
CA VAL A 371 9.06 8.51 -22.93
C VAL A 371 9.49 9.92 -22.49
N LEU A 372 10.63 10.05 -21.83
CA LEU A 372 11.21 11.34 -21.46
C LEU A 372 12.08 11.97 -22.57
N ASN A 373 12.14 11.32 -23.74
CA ASN A 373 12.99 11.76 -24.87
C ASN A 373 14.47 11.98 -24.47
N LEU A 374 15.00 11.03 -23.68
CA LEU A 374 16.40 11.01 -23.20
C LEU A 374 17.11 9.74 -23.73
N PRO A 375 17.42 9.68 -25.04
CA PRO A 375 18.00 8.49 -25.64
C PRO A 375 19.33 8.13 -24.94
N GLY A 376 19.47 6.87 -24.53
CA GLY A 376 20.66 6.37 -23.84
C GLY A 376 20.76 6.72 -22.36
N ALA A 377 19.70 7.23 -21.70
CA ALA A 377 19.70 7.53 -20.26
C ALA A 377 19.68 6.29 -19.37
N ALA A 378 19.27 5.13 -19.89
CA ALA A 378 19.24 3.89 -19.11
C ALA A 378 20.65 3.45 -18.69
N PRO A 379 20.84 2.96 -17.43
CA PRO A 379 22.10 2.41 -16.98
C PRO A 379 22.57 1.22 -17.82
N THR A 380 23.89 1.09 -18.01
CA THR A 380 24.50 0.10 -18.90
C THR A 380 25.13 -1.09 -18.18
N ASN A 381 25.10 -1.12 -16.83
CA ASN A 381 25.60 -2.22 -16.00
C ASN A 381 24.63 -3.42 -16.01
N LEU A 382 24.64 -4.19 -17.08
CA LEU A 382 23.84 -5.42 -17.17
C LEU A 382 24.73 -6.65 -16.95
N PRO A 383 24.22 -7.68 -16.19
CA PRO A 383 22.97 -7.69 -15.43
C PRO A 383 23.01 -6.73 -14.24
N ARG A 384 21.83 -6.18 -13.87
CA ARG A 384 21.66 -5.20 -12.79
C ARG A 384 21.77 -5.85 -11.41
N ASN A 385 22.99 -6.18 -11.00
CA ASN A 385 23.26 -6.80 -9.69
C ASN A 385 22.92 -5.88 -8.51
N ASP A 386 23.00 -4.56 -8.70
CA ASP A 386 22.54 -3.56 -7.75
C ASP A 386 21.05 -3.69 -7.44
N LEU A 387 20.21 -3.95 -8.44
CA LEU A 387 18.77 -4.18 -8.25
C LEU A 387 18.49 -5.56 -7.64
N VAL A 388 19.25 -6.59 -8.02
CA VAL A 388 19.16 -7.91 -7.35
C VAL A 388 19.43 -7.76 -5.85
N THR A 389 20.46 -6.99 -5.49
CA THR A 389 20.80 -6.73 -4.10
C THR A 389 19.69 -5.93 -3.39
N THR A 390 19.10 -4.94 -4.05
CA THR A 390 18.04 -4.10 -3.44
C THR A 390 16.73 -4.87 -3.29
N PHE A 391 16.29 -5.59 -4.33
CA PHE A 391 14.94 -6.16 -4.35
C PHE A 391 14.86 -7.63 -3.93
N LEU A 392 15.96 -8.41 -4.03
CA LEU A 392 15.89 -9.86 -3.85
C LEU A 392 16.77 -10.42 -2.73
N THR A 393 17.95 -9.83 -2.43
CA THR A 393 18.88 -10.43 -1.46
C THR A 393 19.12 -9.58 -0.21
N GLY A 394 18.80 -8.30 -0.26
CA GLY A 394 19.24 -7.34 0.74
C GLY A 394 20.68 -6.87 0.52
N ILE A 395 21.04 -5.76 1.12
CA ILE A 395 22.34 -5.08 1.01
C ILE A 395 23.26 -5.58 2.13
N LYS A 396 24.43 -6.10 1.76
CA LYS A 396 25.41 -6.61 2.72
C LYS A 396 25.81 -5.54 3.74
N GLY A 397 25.76 -5.91 5.01
CA GLY A 397 26.06 -4.99 6.12
C GLY A 397 24.91 -4.06 6.51
N VAL A 398 23.78 -4.12 5.80
CA VAL A 398 22.56 -3.37 6.10
C VAL A 398 21.41 -4.32 6.48
N ASN A 399 20.87 -5.06 5.51
CA ASN A 399 19.68 -5.90 5.69
C ASN A 399 19.75 -7.23 4.91
N GLN A 400 20.96 -7.69 4.55
CA GLN A 400 21.14 -9.02 3.98
C GLN A 400 21.31 -10.06 5.10
N PRO A 401 20.50 -11.13 5.18
CA PRO A 401 20.69 -12.20 6.15
C PRO A 401 21.97 -13.01 5.86
N ALA A 402 22.45 -13.74 6.85
CA ALA A 402 23.68 -14.54 6.73
C ALA A 402 23.57 -15.61 5.64
N ASN A 403 22.43 -16.24 5.52
CA ASN A 403 22.06 -17.12 4.41
C ASN A 403 20.91 -16.48 3.66
N VAL A 404 20.99 -16.39 2.33
CA VAL A 404 19.95 -15.72 1.56
C VAL A 404 19.63 -16.50 0.28
N VAL A 405 18.34 -16.78 0.09
CA VAL A 405 17.76 -17.15 -1.20
C VAL A 405 17.22 -15.86 -1.83
N PRO A 406 17.55 -15.57 -3.10
CA PRO A 406 16.98 -14.40 -3.78
C PRO A 406 15.45 -14.50 -3.83
N ALA A 407 14.78 -13.62 -3.11
CA ALA A 407 13.34 -13.62 -2.94
C ALA A 407 12.83 -12.18 -2.76
N GLU A 408 11.69 -11.85 -3.38
CA GLU A 408 11.06 -10.56 -3.23
C GLU A 408 10.31 -10.53 -1.88
N GLU A 409 10.93 -9.87 -0.93
CA GLU A 409 10.42 -9.62 0.42
C GLU A 409 11.07 -8.37 1.00
N LEU A 410 10.36 -7.67 1.84
CA LEU A 410 10.92 -6.52 2.58
C LEU A 410 11.82 -7.05 3.69
N ARG A 411 13.08 -6.62 3.74
CA ARG A 411 14.06 -7.09 4.75
C ARG A 411 14.33 -6.01 5.78
N LEU A 412 14.33 -6.41 7.06
CA LEU A 412 14.59 -5.54 8.20
C LEU A 412 15.68 -6.13 9.10
N ASN A 413 16.75 -5.39 9.31
CA ASN A 413 17.74 -5.71 10.33
C ASN A 413 17.29 -5.15 11.68
N THR A 414 16.84 -6.01 12.56
CA THR A 414 16.32 -5.66 13.89
C THR A 414 17.38 -5.20 14.89
N ALA A 415 18.66 -5.32 14.53
CA ALA A 415 19.78 -4.78 15.31
C ALA A 415 20.03 -3.29 15.04
N ILE A 416 19.51 -2.75 13.94
CA ILE A 416 19.58 -1.30 13.66
C ILE A 416 18.49 -0.59 14.47
N ALA A 417 18.90 0.36 15.30
CA ALA A 417 18.00 1.07 16.19
C ALA A 417 17.01 1.94 15.42
N ALA A 418 15.79 2.02 15.92
CA ALA A 418 14.76 2.93 15.39
C ALA A 418 15.23 4.39 15.48
N VAL A 419 14.91 5.18 14.45
CA VAL A 419 15.16 6.62 14.43
C VAL A 419 13.87 7.36 14.82
N PRO A 420 13.90 8.30 15.77
CA PRO A 420 12.74 9.09 16.17
C PRO A 420 12.07 9.78 14.97
N PHE A 421 10.74 9.83 14.96
CA PHE A 421 9.94 10.31 13.81
C PHE A 421 10.41 11.66 13.24
N ALA A 422 10.76 12.62 14.11
CA ALA A 422 11.24 13.95 13.69
C ALA A 422 12.62 13.94 13.01
N GLN A 423 13.42 12.89 13.22
CA GLN A 423 14.77 12.74 12.68
C GLN A 423 14.84 11.82 11.46
N GLN A 424 13.73 11.18 11.10
CA GLN A 424 13.66 10.28 9.96
C GLN A 424 13.85 11.03 8.64
N ASN A 425 14.74 10.52 7.79
CA ASN A 425 14.90 11.00 6.43
C ASN A 425 13.91 10.25 5.51
N ARG A 426 13.07 10.96 4.76
CA ARG A 426 12.11 10.35 3.83
C ARG A 426 12.75 9.49 2.74
N LEU A 427 14.00 9.80 2.34
CA LEU A 427 14.77 9.03 1.38
C LEU A 427 15.56 7.87 2.02
N GLY A 428 15.35 7.59 3.31
CA GLY A 428 15.99 6.50 4.02
C GLY A 428 17.52 6.47 3.82
N ILE A 429 18.06 5.32 3.42
CA ILE A 429 19.51 5.15 3.20
C ILE A 429 20.02 5.99 2.02
N VAL A 430 19.21 6.21 0.98
CA VAL A 430 19.60 7.12 -0.13
C VAL A 430 19.82 8.54 0.39
N GLY A 431 19.00 8.99 1.33
CA GLY A 431 19.18 10.28 1.99
C GLY A 431 20.51 10.42 2.74
N ASN A 432 20.99 9.33 3.34
CA ASN A 432 22.33 9.31 3.95
C ASN A 432 23.46 9.50 2.94
N ILE A 433 23.32 8.92 1.74
CA ILE A 433 24.29 9.08 0.65
C ILE A 433 24.32 10.54 0.18
N LEU A 434 23.15 11.15 0.01
CA LEU A 434 23.01 12.52 -0.50
C LEU A 434 23.48 13.58 0.51
N ALA A 435 23.14 13.43 1.79
CA ALA A 435 23.31 14.46 2.80
C ALA A 435 24.27 14.06 3.96
N LYS A 436 24.98 12.95 3.84
CA LYS A 436 25.82 12.37 4.92
C LYS A 436 25.04 12.21 6.24
N GLY A 437 23.78 11.81 6.12
CA GLY A 437 22.90 11.52 7.24
C GLY A 437 23.29 10.25 8.00
N ASN A 438 22.50 9.90 9.01
CA ASN A 438 22.72 8.70 9.84
C ASN A 438 21.41 7.93 10.07
N ASP A 439 20.47 7.95 9.11
CA ASP A 439 19.19 7.24 9.21
C ASP A 439 19.29 5.87 8.51
N ASN A 440 19.94 4.91 9.18
CA ASN A 440 20.08 3.55 8.66
C ASN A 440 18.83 2.66 8.90
N ALA A 441 17.81 3.18 9.59
CA ALA A 441 16.54 2.48 9.83
C ALA A 441 15.47 2.75 8.75
N GLY A 442 15.79 3.55 7.73
CA GLY A 442 14.91 3.83 6.60
C GLY A 442 15.07 2.84 5.45
N PHE A 443 14.13 2.90 4.50
CA PHE A 443 14.12 2.05 3.31
C PHE A 443 15.48 2.06 2.57
N PRO A 444 16.01 0.89 2.14
CA PRO A 444 15.42 -0.44 2.11
C PRO A 444 15.64 -1.30 3.37
N ASN A 445 16.11 -0.76 4.49
CA ASN A 445 16.17 -1.49 5.76
C ASN A 445 14.78 -1.47 6.43
N GLY A 446 13.89 -2.34 5.98
CA GLY A 446 12.48 -2.23 6.22
C GLY A 446 11.85 -1.07 5.43
N ARG A 447 10.62 -0.70 5.77
CA ARG A 447 9.88 0.44 5.22
C ARG A 447 9.03 1.07 6.31
N ARG A 448 9.23 2.36 6.56
CA ARG A 448 8.40 3.17 7.46
C ARG A 448 7.34 3.93 6.64
N PRO A 449 6.24 4.36 7.25
CA PRO A 449 5.24 5.17 6.54
C PRO A 449 5.77 6.49 5.96
N LYS A 450 6.86 7.04 6.53
CA LYS A 450 7.49 8.28 6.05
C LYS A 450 8.45 8.06 4.88
N ASP A 451 8.88 6.83 4.62
CA ASP A 451 9.85 6.53 3.56
C ASP A 451 9.20 6.71 2.18
N ASP A 452 9.76 7.61 1.38
CA ASP A 452 9.36 7.87 0.01
C ASP A 452 9.97 6.82 -0.93
N VAL A 453 9.23 5.74 -1.08
CA VAL A 453 9.72 4.59 -1.85
C VAL A 453 9.67 4.80 -3.36
N VAL A 454 8.89 5.77 -3.85
CA VAL A 454 8.84 6.12 -5.27
C VAL A 454 10.14 6.77 -5.67
N ASP A 455 10.54 7.83 -4.98
CA ASP A 455 11.79 8.53 -5.25
C ASP A 455 13.00 7.61 -5.07
N VAL A 456 13.04 6.83 -3.96
CA VAL A 456 14.15 5.88 -3.72
C VAL A 456 14.24 4.82 -4.81
N SER A 457 13.11 4.27 -5.26
CA SER A 457 13.09 3.27 -6.33
C SER A 457 13.48 3.87 -7.68
N LEU A 458 13.05 5.10 -7.99
CA LEU A 458 13.44 5.81 -9.20
C LEU A 458 14.96 6.05 -9.25
N VAL A 459 15.55 6.48 -8.12
CA VAL A 459 17.01 6.60 -7.96
C VAL A 459 17.69 5.26 -8.22
N ALA A 460 17.20 4.17 -7.64
CA ALA A 460 17.78 2.83 -7.80
C ALA A 460 17.72 2.37 -9.26
N VAL A 461 16.54 2.40 -9.90
CA VAL A 461 16.38 1.88 -11.28
C VAL A 461 17.17 2.69 -12.30
N MET A 462 17.34 4.00 -12.08
CA MET A 462 18.11 4.89 -12.95
C MET A 462 19.62 4.93 -12.61
N GLY A 463 20.10 4.01 -11.76
CA GLY A 463 21.53 3.76 -11.53
C GLY A 463 22.17 4.61 -10.44
N GLY A 464 21.41 5.34 -9.61
CA GLY A 464 21.95 6.12 -8.51
C GLY A 464 22.78 5.30 -7.53
N LEU A 465 22.45 4.02 -7.33
CA LEU A 465 23.23 3.10 -6.51
C LEU A 465 24.66 2.89 -7.05
N CYS A 466 24.84 2.88 -8.38
CA CYS A 466 26.18 2.74 -8.98
C CYS A 466 27.01 4.02 -8.86
N ILE A 467 26.37 5.18 -8.81
CA ILE A 467 27.06 6.45 -8.46
C ILE A 467 27.58 6.36 -7.02
N ALA A 468 26.75 5.91 -6.09
CA ALA A 468 27.13 5.74 -4.68
C ALA A 468 28.19 4.64 -4.47
N ASN A 469 28.13 3.56 -5.23
CA ASN A 469 29.10 2.45 -5.19
C ASN A 469 30.52 2.88 -5.61
N GLY A 470 30.60 3.87 -6.51
CA GLY A 470 31.88 4.39 -7.01
C GLY A 470 32.70 3.38 -7.81
N ASP A 471 33.89 3.79 -8.27
CA ASP A 471 34.81 2.91 -9.00
C ASP A 471 35.46 1.84 -8.09
N GLY A 472 35.47 2.08 -6.77
CA GLY A 472 36.02 1.19 -5.75
C GLY A 472 35.06 0.08 -5.30
N ASN A 473 33.85 -0.03 -5.86
CA ASN A 473 32.83 -1.01 -5.46
C ASN A 473 32.54 -0.98 -3.93
N ALA A 474 32.41 0.22 -3.37
CA ALA A 474 32.32 0.45 -1.93
C ALA A 474 31.08 -0.21 -1.27
N LEU A 475 29.98 -0.38 -2.03
CA LEU A 475 28.74 -0.99 -1.56
C LEU A 475 28.59 -2.45 -1.97
N GLY A 476 29.57 -3.02 -2.68
CA GLY A 476 29.59 -4.43 -3.05
C GLY A 476 28.62 -4.82 -4.19
N PHE A 477 28.15 -3.87 -5.00
CA PHE A 477 27.21 -4.14 -6.12
C PHE A 477 27.88 -4.72 -7.37
N GLY A 478 29.20 -4.96 -7.32
CA GLY A 478 30.00 -5.50 -8.42
C GLY A 478 30.69 -4.44 -9.26
N ALA A 479 31.79 -4.82 -9.93
CA ALA A 479 32.64 -3.90 -10.69
C ALA A 479 31.96 -3.23 -11.90
N ALA A 480 30.88 -3.80 -12.41
CA ALA A 480 30.09 -3.19 -13.48
C ALA A 480 29.21 -2.02 -12.99
N CYS A 481 28.83 -2.03 -11.71
CA CYS A 481 28.03 -0.96 -11.08
C CYS A 481 28.97 0.18 -10.63
N LYS A 482 29.29 1.08 -11.54
CA LYS A 482 30.21 2.21 -11.36
C LYS A 482 29.69 3.47 -12.05
N PRO A 483 30.14 4.67 -11.67
CA PRO A 483 29.64 5.93 -12.22
C PRO A 483 29.63 6.02 -13.75
N SER A 484 30.64 5.46 -14.43
CA SER A 484 30.69 5.46 -15.89
C SER A 484 29.62 4.62 -16.59
N ALA A 485 28.90 3.75 -15.85
CA ALA A 485 27.79 2.96 -16.37
C ALA A 485 26.42 3.69 -16.22
N VAL A 486 26.41 4.89 -15.67
CA VAL A 486 25.19 5.69 -15.40
C VAL A 486 25.20 6.95 -16.24
N PRO A 487 24.49 6.98 -17.39
CA PRO A 487 24.52 8.12 -18.31
C PRO A 487 24.03 9.44 -17.69
N LEU A 488 23.06 9.39 -16.77
CA LEU A 488 22.59 10.58 -16.06
C LEU A 488 23.56 11.10 -14.98
N GLY A 489 24.64 10.36 -14.68
CA GLY A 489 25.62 10.75 -13.67
C GLY A 489 24.97 11.09 -12.32
N GLN A 490 25.40 12.17 -11.68
CA GLN A 490 24.90 12.62 -10.37
C GLN A 490 23.40 12.97 -10.36
N THR A 491 22.79 13.27 -11.51
CA THR A 491 21.36 13.56 -11.62
C THR A 491 20.52 12.35 -11.20
N SER A 492 20.99 11.11 -11.46
CA SER A 492 20.27 9.89 -11.07
C SER A 492 20.01 9.77 -9.55
N LEU A 493 20.84 10.39 -8.71
CA LEU A 493 20.66 10.41 -7.25
C LEU A 493 19.55 11.37 -6.76
N ARG A 494 19.01 12.21 -7.62
CA ARG A 494 18.11 13.32 -7.25
C ARG A 494 16.76 13.23 -7.96
N LEU A 495 16.52 12.13 -8.65
CA LEU A 495 15.25 11.90 -9.34
C LEU A 495 14.10 11.72 -8.34
N HIS A 496 12.96 12.30 -8.68
CA HIS A 496 11.74 12.25 -7.86
C HIS A 496 10.48 12.37 -8.74
N ASP A 497 9.31 12.07 -8.17
CA ASP A 497 8.02 12.17 -8.86
C ASP A 497 7.28 13.49 -8.57
N ALA A 498 7.93 14.43 -7.90
CA ALA A 498 7.42 15.73 -7.46
C ALA A 498 6.37 15.66 -6.32
N VAL A 499 6.28 14.55 -5.60
CA VAL A 499 5.43 14.40 -4.40
C VAL A 499 6.26 13.78 -3.28
N ASP A 500 6.61 14.56 -2.25
CA ASP A 500 7.54 14.10 -1.21
C ASP A 500 6.89 13.54 0.05
N GLN A 501 5.59 13.77 0.28
CA GLN A 501 4.88 13.23 1.45
C GLN A 501 3.37 13.33 1.33
N ALA A 502 2.67 12.56 2.17
CA ALA A 502 1.22 12.67 2.33
C ALA A 502 0.83 14.02 2.97
N VAL A 503 -0.30 14.59 2.52
CA VAL A 503 -0.82 15.88 3.03
C VAL A 503 -1.26 15.77 4.50
N VAL A 504 -1.82 14.63 4.90
CA VAL A 504 -2.24 14.41 6.30
C VAL A 504 -1.07 13.84 7.10
N PRO A 505 -0.67 14.49 8.21
CA PRO A 505 0.47 14.06 9.01
C PRO A 505 0.32 12.64 9.57
N LEU A 506 1.39 11.85 9.44
CA LEU A 506 1.52 10.54 10.07
C LEU A 506 1.55 10.66 11.60
N LEU A 507 1.21 9.58 12.31
CA LEU A 507 1.23 9.54 13.77
C LEU A 507 2.62 9.13 14.29
N PRO A 508 3.09 9.70 15.42
CA PRO A 508 4.33 9.28 16.05
C PRO A 508 4.21 7.97 16.84
N ASN A 509 2.99 7.46 17.02
CA ASN A 509 2.68 6.29 17.84
C ASN A 509 1.86 5.27 17.04
N PHE A 510 1.83 4.01 17.51
CA PHE A 510 1.02 2.96 16.94
C PHE A 510 -0.47 3.38 16.79
N PRO A 511 -1.12 3.15 15.64
CA PRO A 511 -0.67 2.39 14.48
C PRO A 511 0.06 3.21 13.39
N TYR A 512 0.63 4.34 13.70
CA TYR A 512 1.50 5.22 12.91
C TYR A 512 0.85 5.90 11.70
N LEU A 513 -0.18 5.31 11.11
CA LEU A 513 -0.90 5.90 9.97
C LEU A 513 -1.94 6.91 10.45
N ALA A 514 -2.11 7.98 9.68
CA ALA A 514 -3.08 9.02 9.97
C ALA A 514 -4.52 8.49 10.05
N ASN A 515 -5.36 9.16 10.83
CA ASN A 515 -6.78 8.84 10.88
C ASN A 515 -7.43 9.04 9.51
N PRO A 516 -8.45 8.21 9.17
CA PRO A 516 -9.07 8.28 7.87
C PRO A 516 -9.84 9.58 7.66
N LEU A 517 -9.90 10.02 6.43
CA LEU A 517 -10.75 11.12 6.01
C LEU A 517 -12.22 10.76 6.22
N GLY A 518 -13.02 11.72 6.68
CA GLY A 518 -14.43 11.50 6.95
C GLY A 518 -15.33 11.63 5.71
N GLY A 519 -16.39 10.85 5.65
CA GLY A 519 -17.38 10.91 4.57
C GLY A 519 -18.14 12.24 4.50
N THR A 520 -18.29 12.94 5.64
CA THR A 520 -18.72 14.33 5.71
C THR A 520 -17.67 15.18 6.40
N ARG A 521 -17.45 16.39 5.90
CA ARG A 521 -16.46 17.36 6.40
C ARG A 521 -17.06 18.26 7.48
#